data_9978d2de6e16e4bcf573ec6f09f4d1ea
#
_entry.id   9978d2de6e16e4bcf573ec6f09f4d1ea
#
_cell.length_a   1.000
_cell.length_b   1.000
_cell.length_c   1.000
_cell.angle_alpha   90.00
_cell.angle_beta   90.00
_cell.angle_gamma   90.00
#
_symmetry.space_group_name_H-M   'P 1'
#
loop_
_entity.id
_entity.type
_entity.pdbx_description
1 polymer ?
#
loop_
_entity_poly.entity_id
_entity_poly.type
_entity_poly.pdbx_seq_one_letter_code
_entity_poly.pdbx_strand_id
1 'polypeptide(L)'
;TSGYDVVKDLGPTLSFNEYNAVIHPLAETWLGSPDGAQGDYEFSILRATNDSIFLKGRKWHNEMVLTRLPKGTSWEEYMLGLVTVMEGMNVETYDFVLGNDTLAQGTLTQEVRRLSVTLGDKKWEMPYCTTNTGITLREPIVIGNKKYQHFTWNEEDHSLTQVDLKIIQFLPKSHKNIDFWIGEWQLKTNLRKRIKLTLEMGSVANTLKGKLNINNINYEILLTYDPATGHLELPGQPVTDPTYKYPAGIVMIPASQKEGKLFGEGKGSLFFTWDEDMQRAKAEDSGQITGHAVDSFFGVAYGEDLQPVTDAQGNYVFAFTLPNIQYMTKIN
;
A
#
# COMPACT_ATOMS: atom_id res chain seq x y z
N THR A 1 -1.35 22.42 -9.28
CA THR A 1 -2.14 23.64 -9.64
C THR A 1 -3.03 23.31 -10.80
N SER A 2 -4.27 23.72 -10.73
CA SER A 2 -5.26 23.55 -11.77
C SER A 2 -5.90 24.91 -12.06
N GLY A 3 -6.07 25.23 -13.34
CA GLY A 3 -6.81 26.41 -13.77
C GLY A 3 -8.30 26.17 -13.61
N TYR A 4 -9.01 27.23 -13.25
CA TYR A 4 -10.48 27.27 -13.27
C TYR A 4 -10.96 28.66 -13.65
N ASP A 5 -12.15 28.73 -14.21
CA ASP A 5 -12.85 29.96 -14.50
C ASP A 5 -14.25 29.96 -13.92
N VAL A 6 -14.73 31.15 -13.59
CA VAL A 6 -16.16 31.37 -13.31
C VAL A 6 -16.75 32.15 -14.46
N VAL A 7 -17.50 31.44 -15.29
CA VAL A 7 -18.09 31.99 -16.54
C VAL A 7 -19.59 32.21 -16.38
N LYS A 8 -20.13 33.11 -17.19
CA LYS A 8 -21.58 33.32 -17.30
C LYS A 8 -22.09 32.58 -18.53
N ASP A 9 -22.57 31.36 -18.31
CA ASP A 9 -23.23 30.58 -19.36
C ASP A 9 -24.49 29.92 -18.77
N LEU A 10 -25.67 30.29 -19.25
CA LEU A 10 -26.96 29.86 -18.67
C LEU A 10 -27.07 30.00 -17.13
N GLY A 11 -26.26 30.87 -16.56
CA GLY A 11 -26.06 31.09 -15.12
C GLY A 11 -24.58 31.10 -14.76
N PRO A 12 -24.25 31.38 -13.47
CA PRO A 12 -22.86 31.31 -13.01
C PRO A 12 -22.39 29.87 -13.01
N THR A 13 -21.28 29.61 -13.72
CA THR A 13 -20.71 28.27 -13.90
C THR A 13 -19.24 28.27 -13.48
N LEU A 14 -18.86 27.33 -12.62
CA LEU A 14 -17.47 27.01 -12.32
C LEU A 14 -16.99 25.98 -13.35
N SER A 15 -15.96 26.29 -14.12
CA SER A 15 -15.37 25.42 -15.12
C SER A 15 -13.89 25.16 -14.79
N PHE A 16 -13.49 23.90 -14.78
CA PHE A 16 -12.08 23.49 -14.76
C PHE A 16 -11.61 23.36 -16.20
N ASN A 17 -11.31 24.51 -16.81
CA ASN A 17 -11.00 24.63 -18.25
C ASN A 17 -9.56 24.24 -18.62
N GLU A 18 -8.68 24.05 -17.65
CA GLU A 18 -7.37 23.43 -17.81
C GLU A 18 -7.40 22.00 -17.28
N TYR A 19 -6.58 21.12 -17.88
CA TYR A 19 -6.54 19.72 -17.45
C TYR A 19 -6.19 19.60 -15.97
N ASN A 20 -7.07 18.97 -15.23
CA ASN A 20 -6.92 18.67 -13.81
C ASN A 20 -6.81 17.16 -13.64
N ALA A 21 -5.66 16.69 -13.15
CA ALA A 21 -5.38 15.26 -13.01
C ALA A 21 -6.30 14.51 -12.02
N VAL A 22 -7.15 15.22 -11.27
CA VAL A 22 -8.12 14.60 -10.33
C VAL A 22 -9.54 14.60 -10.90
N ILE A 23 -9.96 15.70 -11.51
CA ILE A 23 -11.36 15.88 -11.96
C ILE A 23 -11.57 15.35 -13.38
N HIS A 24 -10.67 15.67 -14.33
CA HIS A 24 -10.85 15.27 -15.73
C HIS A 24 -10.84 13.75 -15.95
N PRO A 25 -9.97 12.94 -15.28
CA PRO A 25 -10.03 11.49 -15.44
C PRO A 25 -11.38 10.87 -15.08
N LEU A 26 -12.14 11.51 -14.16
CA LEU A 26 -13.50 11.06 -13.83
C LEU A 26 -14.52 11.33 -14.93
N ALA A 27 -14.24 12.30 -15.82
CA ALA A 27 -15.09 12.68 -16.96
C ALA A 27 -14.64 12.03 -18.28
N GLU A 28 -13.43 11.46 -18.32
CA GLU A 28 -12.89 10.80 -19.52
C GLU A 28 -13.56 9.44 -19.76
N THR A 29 -13.63 9.09 -21.03
CA THR A 29 -14.13 7.77 -21.46
C THR A 29 -12.97 6.82 -21.70
N TRP A 30 -13.19 5.52 -21.49
CA TRP A 30 -12.19 4.50 -21.80
C TRP A 30 -12.83 3.27 -22.47
N LEU A 31 -11.99 2.41 -23.02
CA LEU A 31 -12.44 1.21 -23.71
C LEU A 31 -13.28 0.34 -22.77
N GLY A 32 -14.51 0.04 -23.17
CA GLY A 32 -15.49 -0.70 -22.38
C GLY A 32 -16.37 0.14 -21.45
N SER A 33 -16.09 1.45 -21.32
CA SER A 33 -16.93 2.38 -20.57
C SER A 33 -17.05 3.73 -21.30
N PRO A 34 -18.01 3.87 -22.23
CA PRO A 34 -18.18 5.08 -23.02
C PRO A 34 -18.58 6.31 -22.20
N ASP A 35 -19.11 6.10 -21.01
CA ASP A 35 -19.51 7.17 -20.09
C ASP A 35 -18.45 7.45 -19.00
N GLY A 36 -17.34 6.72 -19.00
CA GLY A 36 -16.29 6.83 -18.00
C GLY A 36 -16.80 6.61 -16.57
N ALA A 37 -16.29 7.38 -15.63
CA ALA A 37 -16.79 7.41 -14.25
C ALA A 37 -17.94 8.41 -14.06
N GLN A 38 -18.50 8.97 -15.15
CA GLN A 38 -19.58 9.96 -15.14
C GLN A 38 -19.28 11.20 -14.30
N GLY A 39 -18.02 11.63 -14.28
CA GLY A 39 -17.59 12.84 -13.60
C GLY A 39 -17.95 14.10 -14.38
N ASP A 40 -18.17 15.19 -13.67
CA ASP A 40 -18.33 16.53 -14.22
C ASP A 40 -17.07 17.35 -14.00
N TYR A 41 -16.71 18.22 -14.94
CA TYR A 41 -15.67 19.24 -14.78
C TYR A 41 -16.21 20.67 -14.98
N GLU A 42 -17.50 20.81 -15.30
CA GLU A 42 -18.25 22.06 -15.34
C GLU A 42 -19.47 21.96 -14.43
N PHE A 43 -19.63 22.97 -13.58
CA PHE A 43 -20.65 22.97 -12.55
C PHE A 43 -21.42 24.27 -12.53
N SER A 44 -22.76 24.19 -12.55
CA SER A 44 -23.62 25.33 -12.25
C SER A 44 -23.54 25.66 -10.76
N ILE A 45 -23.31 26.93 -10.43
CA ILE A 45 -23.33 27.42 -9.05
C ILE A 45 -24.79 27.63 -8.65
N LEU A 46 -25.30 26.77 -7.77
CA LEU A 46 -26.69 26.83 -7.31
C LEU A 46 -26.87 27.84 -6.20
N ARG A 47 -25.91 27.93 -5.30
CA ARG A 47 -25.92 28.79 -4.13
C ARG A 47 -24.51 28.98 -3.59
N ALA A 48 -24.23 30.18 -3.11
CA ALA A 48 -23.03 30.47 -2.36
C ALA A 48 -23.39 31.07 -0.99
N THR A 49 -22.65 30.69 0.05
CA THR A 49 -22.70 31.25 1.40
C THR A 49 -21.30 31.78 1.74
N ASN A 50 -21.11 32.32 2.96
CA ASN A 50 -19.78 32.74 3.40
C ASN A 50 -18.77 31.57 3.44
N ASP A 51 -19.24 30.35 3.70
CA ASP A 51 -18.39 29.19 3.99
C ASP A 51 -18.53 28.04 2.99
N SER A 52 -19.51 28.10 2.07
CA SER A 52 -19.75 27.00 1.16
C SER A 52 -20.30 27.45 -0.21
N ILE A 53 -19.93 26.73 -1.27
CA ILE A 53 -20.47 26.88 -2.61
C ILE A 53 -21.10 25.54 -2.99
N PHE A 54 -22.39 25.55 -3.33
CA PHE A 54 -23.17 24.39 -3.75
C PHE A 54 -23.23 24.35 -5.27
N LEU A 55 -22.76 23.25 -5.82
CA LEU A 55 -22.54 23.08 -7.25
C LEU A 55 -23.36 21.87 -7.77
N LYS A 56 -23.76 21.96 -9.04
CA LYS A 56 -24.36 20.84 -9.76
C LYS A 56 -23.69 20.70 -11.11
N GLY A 57 -23.18 19.49 -11.37
CA GLY A 57 -22.55 19.12 -12.63
C GLY A 57 -23.48 19.36 -13.82
N ARG A 58 -22.92 19.78 -14.93
CA ARG A 58 -23.70 20.14 -16.14
C ARG A 58 -24.04 18.93 -17.00
N LYS A 59 -23.18 17.92 -17.04
CA LYS A 59 -23.37 16.73 -17.87
C LYS A 59 -24.10 15.61 -17.10
N TRP A 60 -23.57 15.22 -15.96
CA TRP A 60 -24.04 14.08 -15.18
C TRP A 60 -24.86 14.49 -13.95
N HIS A 61 -24.96 15.78 -13.71
CA HIS A 61 -25.71 16.36 -12.59
C HIS A 61 -25.21 15.97 -11.20
N ASN A 62 -23.90 15.64 -11.09
CA ASN A 62 -23.28 15.37 -9.80
C ASN A 62 -23.39 16.59 -8.88
N GLU A 63 -23.72 16.34 -7.63
CA GLU A 63 -23.72 17.39 -6.60
C GLU A 63 -22.34 17.47 -5.95
N MET A 64 -21.84 18.71 -5.82
CA MET A 64 -20.58 18.99 -5.16
C MET A 64 -20.77 20.19 -4.21
N VAL A 65 -20.12 20.10 -3.05
CA VAL A 65 -20.05 21.23 -2.11
C VAL A 65 -18.59 21.57 -1.88
N LEU A 66 -18.20 22.80 -2.19
CA LEU A 66 -16.89 23.34 -1.82
C LEU A 66 -17.05 24.05 -0.48
N THR A 67 -16.28 23.66 0.51
CA THR A 67 -16.26 24.27 1.83
C THR A 67 -14.99 25.08 2.00
N ARG A 68 -15.13 26.32 2.48
CA ARG A 68 -13.99 27.20 2.75
C ARG A 68 -13.14 26.62 3.90
N LEU A 69 -11.84 26.57 3.68
CA LEU A 69 -10.91 26.30 4.79
C LEU A 69 -10.97 27.45 5.81
N PRO A 70 -10.83 27.17 7.11
CA PRO A 70 -10.77 28.19 8.14
C PRO A 70 -9.72 29.25 7.82
N LYS A 71 -10.03 30.51 8.16
CA LYS A 71 -9.10 31.62 7.92
C LYS A 71 -7.80 31.38 8.68
N GLY A 72 -6.68 31.50 7.98
CA GLY A 72 -5.34 31.25 8.54
C GLY A 72 -4.87 29.80 8.49
N THR A 73 -5.66 28.87 7.93
CA THR A 73 -5.19 27.51 7.68
C THR A 73 -4.01 27.54 6.71
N SER A 74 -2.87 27.00 7.13
CA SER A 74 -1.74 26.75 6.25
C SER A 74 -2.11 25.63 5.28
N TRP A 75 -1.95 25.88 3.98
CA TRP A 75 -2.17 24.87 2.95
C TRP A 75 -1.23 23.67 3.13
N GLU A 76 0.01 23.93 3.51
CA GLU A 76 1.01 22.92 3.75
C GLU A 76 0.64 22.00 4.93
N GLU A 77 0.24 22.59 6.07
CA GLU A 77 -0.23 21.83 7.23
C GLU A 77 -1.50 21.03 6.92
N TYR A 78 -2.41 21.59 6.14
CA TYR A 78 -3.63 20.91 5.72
C TYR A 78 -3.30 19.67 4.87
N MET A 79 -2.41 19.83 3.88
CA MET A 79 -1.97 18.73 3.01
C MET A 79 -1.19 17.67 3.79
N LEU A 80 -0.32 18.08 4.71
CA LEU A 80 0.39 17.15 5.59
C LEU A 80 -0.59 16.32 6.44
N GLY A 81 -1.58 16.96 7.04
CA GLY A 81 -2.62 16.26 7.79
C GLY A 81 -3.40 15.26 6.94
N LEU A 82 -3.74 15.60 5.68
CA LEU A 82 -4.36 14.65 4.75
C LEU A 82 -3.48 13.41 4.52
N VAL A 83 -2.18 13.62 4.27
CA VAL A 83 -1.22 12.52 4.06
C VAL A 83 -1.14 11.66 5.31
N THR A 84 -0.99 12.27 6.49
CA THR A 84 -0.94 11.54 7.77
C THR A 84 -2.17 10.64 7.98
N VAL A 85 -3.37 11.17 7.74
CA VAL A 85 -4.60 10.38 7.86
C VAL A 85 -4.64 9.24 6.83
N MET A 86 -4.27 9.52 5.57
CA MET A 86 -4.28 8.51 4.51
C MET A 86 -3.26 7.41 4.76
N GLU A 87 -2.05 7.76 5.17
CA GLU A 87 -1.00 6.78 5.50
C GLU A 87 -1.35 5.99 6.77
N GLY A 88 -2.01 6.62 7.75
CA GLY A 88 -2.47 5.97 8.96
C GLY A 88 -3.57 4.94 8.69
N MET A 89 -4.49 5.20 7.77
CA MET A 89 -5.59 4.29 7.40
C MET A 89 -5.16 3.22 6.37
N ASN A 90 -4.06 2.56 6.58
CA ASN A 90 -3.43 1.64 5.63
C ASN A 90 -3.94 0.18 5.69
N VAL A 91 -4.93 -0.11 6.51
CA VAL A 91 -5.54 -1.43 6.67
C VAL A 91 -6.98 -1.39 6.14
N GLU A 92 -7.43 -2.47 5.50
CA GLU A 92 -8.79 -2.53 4.96
C GLU A 92 -9.85 -2.93 5.99
N THR A 93 -9.50 -3.77 6.95
CA THR A 93 -10.45 -4.31 7.93
C THR A 93 -10.43 -3.52 9.23
N TYR A 94 -11.62 -3.20 9.73
CA TYR A 94 -11.82 -2.40 10.93
C TYR A 94 -12.91 -2.99 11.82
N ASP A 95 -12.71 -2.91 13.13
CA ASP A 95 -13.73 -3.18 14.13
C ASP A 95 -14.54 -1.91 14.43
N PHE A 96 -15.86 -2.00 14.37
CA PHE A 96 -16.79 -0.95 14.77
C PHE A 96 -17.17 -1.15 16.23
N VAL A 97 -16.72 -0.24 17.09
CA VAL A 97 -16.87 -0.35 18.55
C VAL A 97 -17.70 0.81 19.07
N LEU A 98 -18.81 0.52 19.73
CA LEU A 98 -19.67 1.50 20.39
C LEU A 98 -19.50 1.39 21.90
N GLY A 99 -18.91 2.42 22.51
CA GLY A 99 -18.49 2.33 23.91
C GLY A 99 -17.43 1.25 24.11
N ASN A 100 -17.80 0.12 24.73
CA ASN A 100 -16.93 -1.04 24.93
C ASN A 100 -17.34 -2.27 24.10
N ASP A 101 -18.42 -2.18 23.33
CA ASP A 101 -18.97 -3.31 22.60
C ASP A 101 -18.55 -3.27 21.12
N THR A 102 -17.90 -4.32 20.65
CA THR A 102 -17.63 -4.51 19.22
C THR A 102 -18.93 -4.92 18.52
N LEU A 103 -19.43 -4.05 17.66
CA LEU A 103 -20.71 -4.27 16.96
C LEU A 103 -20.54 -5.17 15.74
N ALA A 104 -19.49 -4.95 14.96
CA ALA A 104 -19.22 -5.67 13.72
C ALA A 104 -17.80 -5.36 13.22
N GLN A 105 -17.33 -6.16 12.26
CA GLN A 105 -16.21 -5.81 11.39
C GLN A 105 -16.74 -5.22 10.08
N GLY A 106 -16.00 -4.26 9.55
CA GLY A 106 -16.27 -3.63 8.28
C GLY A 106 -15.00 -3.37 7.50
N THR A 107 -15.13 -2.77 6.34
CA THR A 107 -14.00 -2.41 5.49
C THR A 107 -13.96 -0.93 5.18
N LEU A 108 -12.74 -0.40 5.04
CA LEU A 108 -12.45 0.95 4.63
C LEU A 108 -11.49 0.86 3.42
N THR A 109 -12.04 1.01 2.21
CA THR A 109 -11.26 0.88 0.99
C THR A 109 -10.85 2.26 0.50
N GLN A 110 -9.56 2.55 0.54
CA GLN A 110 -9.02 3.87 0.19
C GLN A 110 -9.12 4.19 -1.30
N GLU A 111 -8.86 3.23 -2.17
CA GLU A 111 -8.89 3.43 -3.63
C GLU A 111 -10.23 3.99 -4.13
N VAL A 112 -11.32 3.45 -3.60
CA VAL A 112 -12.69 3.89 -3.94
C VAL A 112 -13.33 4.74 -2.86
N ARG A 113 -12.60 5.07 -1.80
CA ARG A 113 -13.05 5.87 -0.66
C ARG A 113 -14.42 5.44 -0.14
N ARG A 114 -14.53 4.15 0.16
CA ARG A 114 -15.78 3.54 0.62
C ARG A 114 -15.59 2.87 1.96
N LEU A 115 -16.52 3.17 2.86
CA LEU A 115 -16.72 2.45 4.11
C LEU A 115 -17.88 1.48 3.93
N SER A 116 -17.67 0.20 4.28
CA SER A 116 -18.70 -0.84 4.21
C SER A 116 -18.78 -1.59 5.54
N VAL A 117 -19.96 -1.66 6.13
CA VAL A 117 -20.21 -2.40 7.39
C VAL A 117 -21.64 -2.87 7.46
N THR A 118 -21.87 -4.03 8.09
CA THR A 118 -23.21 -4.52 8.41
C THR A 118 -23.43 -4.42 9.93
N LEU A 119 -24.33 -3.55 10.34
CA LEU A 119 -24.69 -3.32 11.73
C LEU A 119 -26.11 -3.85 11.97
N GLY A 120 -26.24 -4.94 12.71
CA GLY A 120 -27.49 -5.70 12.80
C GLY A 120 -27.90 -6.22 11.41
N ASP A 121 -29.15 -5.93 11.02
CA ASP A 121 -29.68 -6.33 9.71
C ASP A 121 -29.45 -5.30 8.61
N LYS A 122 -28.77 -4.18 8.92
CA LYS A 122 -28.59 -3.08 7.97
C LYS A 122 -27.16 -3.06 7.46
N LYS A 123 -27.00 -3.20 6.13
CA LYS A 123 -25.76 -2.95 5.42
C LYS A 123 -25.62 -1.46 5.12
N TRP A 124 -24.46 -0.92 5.45
CA TRP A 124 -24.05 0.43 5.16
C TRP A 124 -22.89 0.40 4.15
N GLU A 125 -23.04 1.11 3.06
CA GLU A 125 -22.00 1.33 2.07
C GLU A 125 -21.92 2.82 1.79
N MET A 126 -20.92 3.48 2.35
CA MET A 126 -20.85 4.94 2.36
C MET A 126 -19.59 5.45 1.72
N PRO A 127 -19.68 6.29 0.69
CA PRO A 127 -18.57 7.09 0.26
C PRO A 127 -18.11 8.03 1.37
N TYR A 128 -16.81 8.25 1.46
CA TYR A 128 -16.23 9.23 2.37
C TYR A 128 -15.22 10.13 1.66
N CYS A 129 -14.94 11.28 2.24
CA CYS A 129 -13.79 12.08 1.90
C CYS A 129 -12.82 12.17 3.09
N THR A 130 -11.53 12.11 2.80
CA THR A 130 -10.49 12.34 3.78
C THR A 130 -10.38 13.83 4.06
N THR A 131 -10.23 14.19 5.32
CA THR A 131 -9.92 15.55 5.79
C THR A 131 -8.54 15.55 6.45
N ASN A 132 -8.00 16.71 6.75
CA ASN A 132 -6.71 16.81 7.44
C ASN A 132 -6.69 16.28 8.88
N THR A 133 -7.86 15.88 9.40
CA THR A 133 -8.00 15.35 10.77
C THR A 133 -8.70 13.99 10.81
N GLY A 134 -9.13 13.43 9.67
CA GLY A 134 -9.86 12.17 9.66
C GLY A 134 -10.70 11.99 8.40
N ILE A 135 -11.93 11.50 8.53
CA ILE A 135 -12.84 11.31 7.40
C ILE A 135 -14.22 11.91 7.65
N THR A 136 -14.90 12.26 6.57
CA THR A 136 -16.31 12.65 6.58
C THR A 136 -17.08 11.73 5.63
N LEU A 137 -18.09 11.05 6.15
CA LEU A 137 -18.99 10.22 5.35
C LEU A 137 -19.95 11.11 4.55
N ARG A 138 -20.35 10.67 3.35
CA ARG A 138 -21.35 11.36 2.55
C ARG A 138 -22.68 11.52 3.30
N GLU A 139 -23.12 10.46 3.97
CA GLU A 139 -24.31 10.42 4.80
C GLU A 139 -23.96 9.84 6.17
N PRO A 140 -24.67 10.23 7.25
CA PRO A 140 -24.37 9.70 8.57
C PRO A 140 -24.79 8.23 8.71
N ILE A 141 -23.98 7.44 9.39
CA ILE A 141 -24.41 6.16 9.96
C ILE A 141 -25.31 6.47 11.17
N VAL A 142 -26.43 5.79 11.24
CA VAL A 142 -27.39 5.95 12.35
C VAL A 142 -27.37 4.70 13.21
N ILE A 143 -26.98 4.83 14.47
CA ILE A 143 -27.00 3.76 15.47
C ILE A 143 -27.88 4.23 16.65
N GLY A 144 -29.01 3.56 16.86
CA GLY A 144 -30.01 4.06 17.77
C GLY A 144 -30.51 5.44 17.35
N ASN A 145 -30.39 6.44 18.24
CA ASN A 145 -30.79 7.82 17.99
C ASN A 145 -29.62 8.74 17.62
N LYS A 146 -28.40 8.21 17.48
CA LYS A 146 -27.20 8.99 17.20
C LYS A 146 -26.81 8.90 15.74
N LYS A 147 -26.26 10.01 15.23
CA LYS A 147 -25.73 10.12 13.86
C LYS A 147 -24.23 10.31 13.91
N TYR A 148 -23.51 9.50 13.13
CA TYR A 148 -22.05 9.53 13.04
C TYR A 148 -21.66 9.80 11.60
N GLN A 149 -20.93 10.91 11.36
CA GLN A 149 -20.58 11.36 10.02
C GLN A 149 -19.15 11.87 9.91
N HIS A 150 -18.64 12.56 10.95
CA HIS A 150 -17.34 13.21 10.97
C HIS A 150 -16.45 12.49 11.98
N PHE A 151 -15.49 11.74 11.50
CA PHE A 151 -14.59 10.97 12.35
C PHE A 151 -13.21 11.62 12.38
N THR A 152 -12.64 11.71 13.56
CA THR A 152 -11.25 12.16 13.77
C THR A 152 -10.33 10.96 13.85
N TRP A 153 -9.22 11.03 13.13
CA TRP A 153 -8.15 10.03 13.19
C TRP A 153 -7.37 10.18 14.49
N ASN A 154 -7.12 9.08 15.16
CA ASN A 154 -6.23 8.97 16.30
C ASN A 154 -5.06 8.06 15.92
N GLU A 155 -3.84 8.62 15.91
CA GLU A 155 -2.63 7.94 15.51
C GLU A 155 -2.12 6.96 16.57
N GLU A 156 -2.44 7.19 17.86
CA GLU A 156 -1.97 6.34 18.96
C GLU A 156 -2.64 4.96 18.96
N ASP A 157 -3.94 4.90 18.72
CA ASP A 157 -4.72 3.66 18.72
C ASP A 157 -5.20 3.24 17.33
N HIS A 158 -4.71 3.90 16.29
CA HIS A 158 -5.05 3.64 14.88
C HIS A 158 -6.57 3.53 14.65
N SER A 159 -7.31 4.53 15.13
CA SER A 159 -8.76 4.55 15.07
C SER A 159 -9.33 5.85 14.50
N LEU A 160 -10.51 5.75 13.94
CA LEU A 160 -11.37 6.86 13.59
C LEU A 160 -12.47 6.99 14.65
N THR A 161 -12.59 8.16 15.28
CA THR A 161 -13.48 8.36 16.42
C THR A 161 -14.47 9.48 16.19
N GLN A 162 -15.72 9.24 16.59
CA GLN A 162 -16.73 10.28 16.79
C GLN A 162 -17.58 9.95 18.01
N VAL A 163 -17.48 10.77 19.04
CA VAL A 163 -18.18 10.62 20.33
C VAL A 163 -17.86 9.26 20.97
N ASP A 164 -18.77 8.29 20.94
CA ASP A 164 -18.65 6.94 21.51
C ASP A 164 -18.52 5.83 20.45
N LEU A 165 -18.54 6.18 19.16
CA LEU A 165 -18.25 5.24 18.07
C LEU A 165 -16.79 5.35 17.67
N LYS A 166 -16.10 4.23 17.74
CA LYS A 166 -14.74 4.04 17.24
C LYS A 166 -14.74 3.04 16.08
N ILE A 167 -13.96 3.33 15.06
CA ILE A 167 -13.65 2.44 13.94
C ILE A 167 -12.16 2.16 14.05
N ILE A 168 -11.80 1.00 14.62
CA ILE A 168 -10.44 0.65 15.02
C ILE A 168 -9.86 -0.32 13.99
N GLN A 169 -8.62 -0.12 13.58
CA GLN A 169 -7.95 -1.05 12.67
C GLN A 169 -7.91 -2.46 13.27
N PHE A 170 -8.37 -3.44 12.48
CA PHE A 170 -8.23 -4.84 12.85
C PHE A 170 -6.92 -5.39 12.28
N LEU A 171 -5.96 -5.64 13.16
CA LEU A 171 -4.68 -6.23 12.82
C LEU A 171 -4.67 -7.70 13.23
N PRO A 172 -4.56 -8.65 12.27
CA PRO A 172 -4.43 -10.06 12.61
C PRO A 172 -3.14 -10.31 13.41
N LYS A 173 -3.07 -11.38 14.18
CA LYS A 173 -1.87 -11.75 14.97
C LYS A 173 -0.60 -11.91 14.14
N SER A 174 -0.76 -12.21 12.86
CA SER A 174 0.34 -12.29 11.89
C SER A 174 0.89 -10.91 11.48
N HIS A 175 0.12 -9.84 11.67
CA HIS A 175 0.57 -8.50 11.37
C HIS A 175 1.67 -8.08 12.36
N LYS A 176 2.81 -7.67 11.82
CA LYS A 176 3.92 -7.13 12.60
C LYS A 176 4.32 -5.78 12.00
N ASN A 177 4.53 -4.78 12.83
CA ASN A 177 5.03 -3.48 12.38
C ASN A 177 6.49 -3.61 11.89
N ILE A 178 6.99 -2.60 11.18
CA ILE A 178 8.31 -2.64 10.55
C ILE A 178 9.44 -2.87 11.56
N ASP A 179 9.34 -2.32 12.78
CA ASP A 179 10.37 -2.45 13.83
C ASP A 179 10.54 -3.89 14.30
N PHE A 180 9.47 -4.70 14.23
CA PHE A 180 9.55 -6.12 14.55
C PHE A 180 10.56 -6.85 13.67
N TRP A 181 10.69 -6.45 12.41
CA TRP A 181 11.57 -7.10 11.44
C TRP A 181 13.05 -6.76 11.60
N ILE A 182 13.37 -5.67 12.30
CA ILE A 182 14.75 -5.26 12.56
C ILE A 182 15.46 -6.28 13.44
N GLY A 183 16.72 -6.60 13.11
CA GLY A 183 17.57 -7.49 13.85
C GLY A 183 18.10 -8.67 13.06
N GLU A 184 18.49 -9.73 13.73
CA GLU A 184 19.13 -10.90 13.15
C GLU A 184 18.15 -12.04 12.96
N TRP A 185 18.18 -12.63 11.76
CA TRP A 185 17.32 -13.71 11.35
C TRP A 185 18.11 -14.87 10.79
N GLN A 186 17.63 -16.07 10.99
CA GLN A 186 18.14 -17.28 10.36
C GLN A 186 17.16 -17.72 9.28
N LEU A 187 17.59 -17.66 8.03
CA LEU A 187 16.82 -18.11 6.87
C LEU A 187 16.96 -19.62 6.72
N LYS A 188 15.84 -20.32 6.63
CA LYS A 188 15.75 -21.76 6.38
C LYS A 188 15.50 -22.03 4.91
N THR A 189 16.43 -22.75 4.30
CA THR A 189 16.37 -23.22 2.91
C THR A 189 16.60 -24.73 2.87
N ASN A 190 16.63 -25.32 1.69
CA ASN A 190 17.05 -26.73 1.49
C ASN A 190 18.55 -26.97 1.70
N LEU A 191 19.33 -25.90 1.81
CA LEU A 191 20.75 -26.04 2.14
C LEU A 191 20.93 -26.48 3.60
N ARG A 192 21.92 -27.34 3.86
CA ARG A 192 22.28 -27.71 5.22
C ARG A 192 22.93 -26.59 6.02
N LYS A 193 23.44 -25.57 5.33
CA LYS A 193 24.09 -24.38 5.95
C LYS A 193 23.05 -23.40 6.47
N ARG A 194 23.38 -22.77 7.59
CA ARG A 194 22.61 -21.67 8.13
C ARG A 194 22.92 -20.40 7.34
N ILE A 195 21.89 -19.71 6.86
CA ILE A 195 22.00 -18.44 6.18
C ILE A 195 21.50 -17.37 7.14
N LYS A 196 22.36 -16.43 7.48
CA LYS A 196 22.02 -15.32 8.37
C LYS A 196 21.59 -14.13 7.52
N LEU A 197 20.50 -13.50 7.92
CA LEU A 197 19.99 -12.25 7.39
C LEU A 197 19.93 -11.23 8.53
N THR A 198 20.64 -10.12 8.40
CA THR A 198 20.55 -8.99 9.33
C THR A 198 19.74 -7.88 8.68
N LEU A 199 18.70 -7.41 9.34
CA LEU A 199 17.80 -6.36 8.84
C LEU A 199 17.97 -5.08 9.66
N GLU A 200 18.12 -3.97 8.96
CA GLU A 200 18.23 -2.62 9.50
C GLU A 200 17.24 -1.71 8.75
N MET A 201 16.82 -0.60 9.36
CA MET A 201 15.95 0.36 8.68
C MET A 201 16.60 0.88 7.40
N GLY A 202 15.84 0.93 6.32
CA GLY A 202 16.26 1.51 5.04
C GLY A 202 16.24 3.04 5.05
N SER A 203 16.77 3.64 3.99
CA SER A 203 16.76 5.09 3.81
C SER A 203 15.45 5.62 3.19
N VAL A 204 14.64 4.73 2.65
CA VAL A 204 13.33 5.03 2.07
C VAL A 204 12.26 4.48 3.00
N ALA A 205 11.15 5.19 3.12
CA ALA A 205 10.01 4.74 3.93
C ALA A 205 9.58 3.32 3.54
N ASN A 206 9.20 2.52 4.52
CA ASN A 206 8.76 1.13 4.34
C ASN A 206 9.79 0.22 3.65
N THR A 207 11.08 0.49 3.81
CA THR A 207 12.15 -0.39 3.32
C THR A 207 13.08 -0.82 4.44
N LEU A 208 13.64 -2.02 4.31
CA LEU A 208 14.68 -2.56 5.19
C LEU A 208 15.91 -2.91 4.37
N LYS A 209 17.09 -2.48 4.86
CA LYS A 209 18.38 -2.94 4.37
C LYS A 209 18.68 -4.31 4.97
N GLY A 210 18.96 -5.29 4.11
CA GLY A 210 19.33 -6.64 4.51
C GLY A 210 20.80 -6.93 4.23
N LYS A 211 21.51 -7.56 5.17
CA LYS A 211 22.82 -8.18 4.95
C LYS A 211 22.65 -9.69 4.99
N LEU A 212 22.73 -10.29 3.81
CA LEU A 212 22.57 -11.74 3.62
C LEU A 212 23.94 -12.41 3.66
N ASN A 213 24.24 -13.13 4.75
CA ASN A 213 25.51 -13.84 4.89
C ASN A 213 25.44 -15.25 4.32
N ILE A 214 26.15 -15.48 3.23
CA ILE A 214 26.25 -16.79 2.56
C ILE A 214 27.74 -17.14 2.41
N ASN A 215 28.16 -18.24 2.98
CA ASN A 215 29.56 -18.69 2.94
C ASN A 215 30.57 -17.63 3.41
N ASN A 216 30.24 -16.87 4.47
CA ASN A 216 31.00 -15.76 5.02
C ASN A 216 31.14 -14.54 4.09
N ILE A 217 30.36 -14.47 3.03
CA ILE A 217 30.25 -13.30 2.16
C ILE A 217 28.93 -12.60 2.48
N ASN A 218 28.98 -11.28 2.69
CA ASN A 218 27.81 -10.47 2.97
C ASN A 218 27.31 -9.81 1.68
N TYR A 219 26.11 -10.14 1.26
CA TYR A 219 25.43 -9.50 0.15
C TYR A 219 24.40 -8.50 0.69
N GLU A 220 24.45 -7.27 0.18
CA GLU A 220 23.45 -6.25 0.53
C GLU A 220 22.22 -6.42 -0.35
N ILE A 221 21.06 -6.50 0.28
CA ILE A 221 19.76 -6.63 -0.36
C ILE A 221 18.79 -5.61 0.22
N LEU A 222 17.71 -5.32 -0.49
CA LEU A 222 16.63 -4.45 -0.05
C LEU A 222 15.35 -5.29 0.09
N LEU A 223 14.63 -5.07 1.18
CA LEU A 223 13.30 -5.65 1.39
C LEU A 223 12.30 -4.51 1.53
N THR A 224 11.08 -4.73 1.09
CA THR A 224 9.97 -3.80 1.24
C THR A 224 9.00 -4.30 2.30
N TYR A 225 8.50 -3.39 3.11
CA TYR A 225 7.51 -3.66 4.14
C TYR A 225 6.15 -3.15 3.66
N ASP A 226 5.13 -4.00 3.77
CA ASP A 226 3.76 -3.60 3.51
C ASP A 226 3.05 -3.30 4.84
N PRO A 227 2.76 -2.02 5.16
CA PRO A 227 2.09 -1.65 6.40
C PRO A 227 0.64 -2.14 6.47
N ALA A 228 -0.01 -2.42 5.35
CA ALA A 228 -1.39 -2.92 5.32
C ALA A 228 -1.49 -4.36 5.82
N THR A 229 -0.54 -5.20 5.44
CA THR A 229 -0.52 -6.63 5.77
C THR A 229 0.46 -6.99 6.87
N GLY A 230 1.45 -6.12 7.15
CA GLY A 230 2.56 -6.39 8.07
C GLY A 230 3.59 -7.35 7.50
N HIS A 231 3.54 -7.64 6.21
CA HIS A 231 4.46 -8.54 5.52
C HIS A 231 5.76 -7.86 5.15
N LEU A 232 6.80 -8.67 5.04
CA LEU A 232 8.08 -8.24 4.49
C LEU A 232 8.29 -8.94 3.14
N GLU A 233 8.52 -8.18 2.08
CA GLU A 233 8.72 -8.67 0.73
C GLU A 233 10.21 -8.70 0.36
N LEU A 234 10.68 -9.83 -0.18
CA LEU A 234 11.99 -10.00 -0.79
C LEU A 234 11.84 -10.11 -2.30
N PRO A 235 12.10 -9.05 -3.07
CA PRO A 235 12.00 -9.06 -4.53
C PRO A 235 13.29 -9.57 -5.19
N GLY A 236 13.16 -9.97 -6.46
CA GLY A 236 14.31 -10.07 -7.35
C GLY A 236 14.95 -8.68 -7.55
N GLN A 237 16.28 -8.60 -7.47
CA GLN A 237 16.96 -7.30 -7.46
C GLN A 237 18.45 -7.39 -7.84
N PRO A 238 19.05 -6.30 -8.35
CA PRO A 238 20.49 -6.17 -8.44
C PRO A 238 21.16 -6.21 -7.06
N VAL A 239 22.29 -6.86 -6.96
CA VAL A 239 23.08 -7.00 -5.73
C VAL A 239 24.52 -6.65 -6.01
N THR A 240 25.11 -5.79 -5.19
CA THR A 240 26.54 -5.46 -5.30
C THR A 240 27.39 -6.70 -5.03
N ASP A 241 28.38 -6.98 -5.90
CA ASP A 241 29.33 -8.04 -5.62
C ASP A 241 30.38 -7.56 -4.61
N PRO A 242 30.36 -8.04 -3.36
CA PRO A 242 31.32 -7.59 -2.34
C PRO A 242 32.72 -8.17 -2.56
N THR A 243 32.88 -9.10 -3.48
CA THR A 243 34.17 -9.72 -3.82
C THR A 243 34.87 -9.05 -5.01
N TYR A 244 34.16 -8.14 -5.70
CA TYR A 244 34.61 -7.49 -6.93
C TYR A 244 35.04 -8.46 -8.04
N LYS A 245 34.53 -9.67 -8.01
CA LYS A 245 34.83 -10.72 -8.99
C LYS A 245 34.05 -10.53 -10.29
N TYR A 246 32.85 -9.97 -10.19
CA TYR A 246 31.94 -9.79 -11.31
C TYR A 246 31.77 -8.29 -11.61
N PRO A 247 32.35 -7.76 -12.70
CA PRO A 247 32.44 -6.32 -12.94
C PRO A 247 31.08 -5.61 -13.07
N ALA A 248 30.08 -6.27 -13.67
CA ALA A 248 28.73 -5.74 -13.77
C ALA A 248 27.81 -6.13 -12.58
N GLY A 249 28.38 -6.81 -11.58
CA GLY A 249 27.64 -7.16 -10.36
C GLY A 249 26.91 -8.50 -10.44
N ILE A 250 25.91 -8.64 -9.60
CA ILE A 250 25.10 -9.84 -9.43
C ILE A 250 23.62 -9.44 -9.49
N VAL A 251 22.81 -10.21 -10.16
CA VAL A 251 21.35 -10.06 -10.11
C VAL A 251 20.76 -11.25 -9.37
N MET A 252 20.05 -10.97 -8.29
CA MET A 252 19.28 -11.96 -7.56
C MET A 252 17.99 -12.22 -8.31
N ILE A 253 17.91 -13.36 -9.00
CA ILE A 253 16.81 -13.74 -9.88
C ILE A 253 15.86 -14.69 -9.13
N PRO A 254 14.53 -14.41 -9.10
CA PRO A 254 13.53 -15.32 -8.59
C PRO A 254 13.47 -16.62 -9.38
N ALA A 255 13.20 -17.72 -8.70
CA ALA A 255 13.17 -19.05 -9.32
C ALA A 255 12.14 -19.97 -8.65
N SER A 256 11.77 -21.01 -9.36
CA SER A 256 11.09 -22.17 -8.80
C SER A 256 12.04 -23.36 -8.83
N GLN A 257 12.45 -23.83 -7.67
CA GLN A 257 13.25 -25.06 -7.58
C GLN A 257 12.44 -26.28 -7.99
N LYS A 258 11.15 -26.27 -7.65
CA LYS A 258 10.23 -27.37 -8.02
C LYS A 258 10.12 -27.54 -9.53
N GLU A 259 10.12 -26.46 -10.27
CA GLU A 259 9.99 -26.43 -11.74
C GLU A 259 11.36 -26.44 -12.45
N GLY A 260 12.46 -26.21 -11.72
CA GLY A 260 13.79 -26.04 -12.29
C GLY A 260 13.92 -24.79 -13.19
N LYS A 261 13.17 -23.71 -12.87
CA LYS A 261 13.02 -22.54 -13.73
C LYS A 261 13.50 -21.27 -13.03
N LEU A 262 14.29 -20.47 -13.74
CA LEU A 262 14.61 -19.08 -13.38
C LEU A 262 13.59 -18.14 -14.04
N PHE A 263 13.16 -17.13 -13.32
CA PHE A 263 12.27 -16.09 -13.83
C PHE A 263 13.06 -14.83 -14.14
N GLY A 264 12.62 -14.00 -15.08
CA GLY A 264 13.38 -12.83 -15.52
C GLY A 264 13.60 -11.80 -14.40
N GLU A 265 14.56 -10.91 -14.62
CA GLU A 265 14.91 -9.83 -13.70
C GLU A 265 13.69 -8.99 -13.29
N GLY A 266 13.58 -8.69 -11.99
CA GLY A 266 12.54 -7.85 -11.41
C GLY A 266 11.13 -8.44 -11.45
N LYS A 267 10.99 -9.74 -11.75
CA LYS A 267 9.69 -10.44 -11.73
C LYS A 267 9.69 -11.50 -10.64
N GLY A 268 8.72 -11.39 -9.74
CA GLY A 268 8.50 -12.31 -8.65
C GLY A 268 9.25 -11.97 -7.37
N SER A 269 8.59 -12.26 -6.27
CA SER A 269 9.08 -12.03 -4.92
C SER A 269 8.56 -13.09 -3.96
N LEU A 270 9.11 -13.12 -2.75
CA LEU A 270 8.60 -13.86 -1.61
C LEU A 270 8.11 -12.89 -0.54
N PHE A 271 6.95 -13.17 0.03
CA PHE A 271 6.48 -12.54 1.25
C PHE A 271 6.90 -13.35 2.48
N PHE A 272 7.30 -12.65 3.53
CA PHE A 272 7.47 -13.24 4.85
C PHE A 272 6.32 -12.80 5.73
N THR A 273 5.49 -13.76 6.13
CA THR A 273 4.35 -13.58 7.02
C THR A 273 4.65 -14.19 8.36
N TRP A 274 4.44 -13.44 9.45
CA TRP A 274 4.68 -13.96 10.79
C TRP A 274 3.64 -15.01 11.17
N ASP A 275 4.13 -16.17 11.62
CA ASP A 275 3.35 -17.26 12.18
C ASP A 275 3.53 -17.25 13.70
N GLU A 276 2.51 -16.76 14.42
CA GLU A 276 2.55 -16.61 15.87
C GLU A 276 2.66 -17.96 16.59
N ASP A 277 2.02 -19.00 16.08
CA ASP A 277 2.01 -20.31 16.71
C ASP A 277 3.37 -21.02 16.59
N MET A 278 4.03 -20.83 15.45
CA MET A 278 5.32 -21.44 15.15
C MET A 278 6.51 -20.53 15.46
N GLN A 279 6.27 -19.29 15.90
CA GLN A 279 7.30 -18.27 16.22
C GLN A 279 8.34 -18.13 15.09
N ARG A 280 7.88 -18.00 13.86
CA ARG A 280 8.69 -17.87 12.66
C ARG A 280 7.98 -17.07 11.58
N ALA A 281 8.75 -16.48 10.67
CA ALA A 281 8.19 -15.84 9.49
C ALA A 281 8.20 -16.84 8.33
N LYS A 282 7.01 -17.24 7.87
CA LYS A 282 6.82 -18.17 6.77
C LYS A 282 7.07 -17.46 5.44
N ALA A 283 7.79 -18.12 4.54
CA ALA A 283 7.98 -17.62 3.17
C ALA A 283 6.84 -18.10 2.29
N GLU A 284 6.23 -17.20 1.53
CA GLU A 284 5.11 -17.44 0.63
C GLU A 284 5.35 -16.73 -0.70
N ASP A 285 4.97 -17.38 -1.80
CA ASP A 285 5.03 -16.78 -3.13
C ASP A 285 4.11 -15.55 -3.23
N SER A 286 4.58 -14.48 -3.86
CA SER A 286 3.79 -13.26 -4.04
C SER A 286 2.68 -13.39 -5.08
N GLY A 287 2.67 -14.46 -5.87
CA GLY A 287 1.70 -14.65 -6.95
C GLY A 287 1.90 -13.74 -8.17
N GLN A 288 2.99 -12.98 -8.22
CA GLN A 288 3.26 -12.04 -9.33
C GLN A 288 3.50 -12.74 -10.68
N ILE A 289 3.88 -14.01 -10.65
CA ILE A 289 4.16 -14.78 -11.87
C ILE A 289 3.03 -15.78 -12.11
N THR A 290 2.11 -15.42 -13.00
CA THR A 290 0.94 -16.26 -13.28
C THR A 290 1.30 -17.68 -13.67
N GLY A 291 0.75 -18.67 -12.94
CA GLY A 291 0.94 -20.11 -13.18
C GLY A 291 2.27 -20.68 -12.68
N HIS A 292 3.09 -19.89 -12.01
CA HIS A 292 4.37 -20.31 -11.44
C HIS A 292 4.50 -19.80 -10.00
N ALA A 293 5.18 -20.58 -9.17
CA ALA A 293 5.45 -20.17 -7.79
C ALA A 293 6.95 -19.90 -7.59
N VAL A 294 7.27 -18.75 -7.02
CA VAL A 294 8.62 -18.42 -6.54
C VAL A 294 8.85 -19.11 -5.20
N ASP A 295 9.93 -19.87 -5.09
CA ASP A 295 10.37 -20.50 -3.85
C ASP A 295 11.87 -20.32 -3.58
N SER A 296 12.58 -19.72 -4.52
CA SER A 296 14.05 -19.68 -4.54
C SER A 296 14.57 -18.39 -5.16
N PHE A 297 15.82 -18.05 -4.82
CA PHE A 297 16.58 -17.01 -5.51
C PHE A 297 17.97 -17.49 -5.87
N PHE A 298 18.46 -17.05 -7.04
CA PHE A 298 19.81 -17.34 -7.53
C PHE A 298 20.51 -16.04 -7.88
N GLY A 299 21.67 -15.79 -7.29
CA GLY A 299 22.54 -14.66 -7.64
C GLY A 299 23.31 -14.96 -8.92
N VAL A 300 22.79 -14.56 -10.06
CA VAL A 300 23.44 -14.70 -11.38
C VAL A 300 24.52 -13.64 -11.53
N ALA A 301 25.73 -14.04 -11.87
CA ALA A 301 26.86 -13.17 -12.10
C ALA A 301 26.81 -12.54 -13.51
N TYR A 302 27.22 -11.27 -13.65
CA TYR A 302 27.26 -10.53 -14.91
C TYR A 302 28.67 -10.06 -15.23
N GLY A 303 29.06 -10.19 -16.51
CA GLY A 303 30.33 -9.75 -17.06
C GLY A 303 30.35 -8.28 -17.46
N GLU A 304 31.50 -7.76 -17.93
CA GLU A 304 31.66 -6.37 -18.40
C GLU A 304 30.74 -6.02 -19.58
N ASP A 305 30.35 -7.03 -20.36
CA ASP A 305 29.42 -6.92 -21.49
C ASP A 305 27.93 -6.86 -21.06
N LEU A 306 27.68 -6.81 -19.78
CA LEU A 306 26.32 -6.85 -19.18
C LEU A 306 25.55 -8.13 -19.54
N GLN A 307 26.28 -9.22 -19.87
CA GLN A 307 25.66 -10.51 -20.11
C GLN A 307 25.87 -11.44 -18.91
N PRO A 308 24.96 -12.39 -18.67
CA PRO A 308 25.17 -13.41 -17.65
C PRO A 308 26.45 -14.21 -17.94
N VAL A 309 27.26 -14.37 -16.92
CA VAL A 309 28.46 -15.23 -17.02
C VAL A 309 28.03 -16.68 -17.09
N THR A 310 28.59 -17.42 -18.05
CA THR A 310 28.34 -18.85 -18.21
C THR A 310 29.61 -19.69 -18.04
N ASP A 311 29.45 -20.93 -17.62
CA ASP A 311 30.53 -21.91 -17.60
C ASP A 311 30.86 -22.48 -19.01
N ALA A 312 31.81 -23.37 -19.11
CA ALA A 312 32.19 -24.00 -20.37
C ALA A 312 31.07 -24.87 -21.01
N GLN A 313 30.05 -25.20 -20.26
CA GLN A 313 28.87 -25.95 -20.69
C GLN A 313 27.68 -25.03 -21.03
N GLY A 314 27.82 -23.72 -20.86
CA GLY A 314 26.77 -22.73 -21.13
C GLY A 314 25.79 -22.53 -19.98
N ASN A 315 26.04 -23.07 -18.78
CA ASN A 315 25.20 -22.85 -17.62
C ASN A 315 25.57 -21.53 -16.94
N TYR A 316 24.59 -20.85 -16.35
CA TYR A 316 24.83 -19.64 -15.58
C TYR A 316 25.75 -19.88 -14.38
N VAL A 317 26.68 -18.96 -14.18
CA VAL A 317 27.50 -18.92 -12.97
C VAL A 317 26.75 -18.22 -11.86
N PHE A 318 26.52 -18.93 -10.76
CA PHE A 318 25.85 -18.39 -9.58
C PHE A 318 26.87 -17.95 -8.53
N ALA A 319 26.82 -16.68 -8.14
CA ALA A 319 27.58 -16.16 -7.00
C ALA A 319 27.07 -16.75 -5.69
N PHE A 320 25.75 -16.94 -5.59
CA PHE A 320 25.08 -17.61 -4.47
C PHE A 320 23.78 -18.25 -4.91
N THR A 321 23.25 -19.14 -4.05
CA THR A 321 21.95 -19.79 -4.25
C THR A 321 21.16 -19.84 -2.95
N LEU A 322 19.87 -19.57 -3.02
CA LEU A 322 18.89 -19.66 -1.94
C LEU A 322 17.74 -20.61 -2.36
N PRO A 323 17.99 -21.93 -2.40
CA PRO A 323 17.00 -22.86 -2.92
C PRO A 323 15.93 -23.16 -1.88
N ASN A 324 14.67 -23.12 -2.27
CA ASN A 324 13.49 -23.45 -1.48
C ASN A 324 13.51 -22.79 -0.10
N ILE A 325 13.32 -21.49 -0.09
CA ILE A 325 13.18 -20.68 1.12
C ILE A 325 11.85 -21.04 1.79
N GLN A 326 11.89 -21.51 3.03
CA GLN A 326 10.73 -22.00 3.75
C GLN A 326 10.22 -21.02 4.80
N TYR A 327 11.13 -20.48 5.60
CA TYR A 327 10.82 -19.55 6.68
C TYR A 327 12.11 -18.89 7.18
N MET A 328 11.94 -17.87 8.01
CA MET A 328 13.03 -17.34 8.83
C MET A 328 12.63 -17.26 10.29
N THR A 329 13.61 -17.46 11.19
CA THR A 329 13.44 -17.35 12.63
C THR A 329 14.31 -16.24 13.17
N LYS A 330 13.81 -15.47 14.15
CA LYS A 330 14.56 -14.42 14.80
C LYS A 330 15.66 -15.04 15.66
N ILE A 331 16.86 -14.47 15.61
CA ILE A 331 17.98 -14.87 16.47
C ILE A 331 17.96 -13.91 17.67
N ASN A 332 17.76 -14.46 18.86
CA ASN A 332 17.77 -13.70 20.11
C ASN A 332 19.20 -13.46 20.60
#